data_f3105d4f15a754582163fc568d5d08d4
#
_entry.id   f3105d4f15a754582163fc568d5d08d4
#
_cell.length_a   1.000
_cell.length_b   1.000
_cell.length_c   1.000
_cell.angle_alpha   90.00
_cell.angle_beta   90.00
_cell.angle_gamma   90.00
#
_symmetry.space_group_name_H-M   'P 1'
#
loop_
_entity.id
_entity.type
_entity.pdbx_description
1 polymer ?
#
loop_
_entity_poly.entity_id
_entity_poly.type
_entity_poly.pdbx_seq_one_letter_code
_entity_poly.pdbx_strand_id
1 'polypeptide(L)'
;MYVFVVMDLNLLKNLFVSAALLVPCFFSYAQMTERSVELHFRQGSSKYEPNYRGNAERLQKFSDEIVSLHARNYEIVRAEFQAGTSPEGPERVNARLAAERLRNGMSAFLSVIGDDIVLHGEELIVSSASAGTWEDLAALLEAGQDFDGRATVLKVLRDSSLTHNAKASALHRLGGVYGTI
;
A
#
# COMPACT_ATOMS: atom_id res chain seq x y z
N MET A 1 -3.27 1.84 4.55
CA MET A 1 -2.44 2.43 3.46
C MET A 1 -1.31 1.49 3.15
N TYR A 2 -1.05 1.26 1.90
CA TYR A 2 0.07 0.45 1.43
C TYR A 2 1.16 1.34 0.83
N VAL A 3 2.40 0.95 1.06
CA VAL A 3 3.57 1.51 0.39
C VAL A 3 4.30 0.35 -0.27
N PHE A 4 4.50 0.45 -1.58
CA PHE A 4 5.27 -0.51 -2.38
C PHE A 4 6.53 0.18 -2.86
N VAL A 5 7.66 -0.48 -2.75
CA VAL A 5 8.93 -0.01 -3.31
C VAL A 5 9.50 -1.09 -4.21
N VAL A 6 9.72 -0.74 -5.46
CA VAL A 6 10.39 -1.61 -6.44
C VAL A 6 11.83 -1.15 -6.56
N MET A 7 12.75 -2.08 -6.38
CA MET A 7 14.20 -1.83 -6.48
C MET A 7 14.81 -2.71 -7.55
N ASP A 8 15.78 -2.14 -8.26
CA ASP A 8 16.56 -2.85 -9.27
C ASP A 8 18.02 -2.97 -8.83
N LEU A 9 18.65 -4.09 -9.17
CA LEU A 9 20.06 -4.32 -8.90
C LEU A 9 20.92 -3.66 -9.99
N ASN A 10 21.60 -2.59 -9.65
CA ASN A 10 22.46 -1.85 -10.58
C ASN A 10 23.88 -2.44 -10.58
N LEU A 11 24.09 -3.50 -11.36
CA LEU A 11 25.39 -4.18 -11.50
C LEU A 11 26.40 -3.47 -12.43
N LEU A 12 26.00 -2.40 -13.13
CA LEU A 12 26.75 -1.88 -14.26
C LEU A 12 27.52 -0.56 -14.03
N LYS A 13 27.43 0.07 -12.86
CA LYS A 13 28.12 1.37 -12.65
C LYS A 13 29.63 1.30 -12.41
N ASN A 14 30.21 0.12 -12.17
CA ASN A 14 31.65 0.01 -11.80
C ASN A 14 32.53 -0.79 -12.74
N LEU A 15 32.15 -1.04 -14.00
CA LEU A 15 32.97 -1.76 -14.96
C LEU A 15 33.33 -0.91 -16.19
N PHE A 16 34.02 0.22 -15.98
CA PHE A 16 34.81 0.88 -16.97
C PHE A 16 36.28 0.90 -16.54
N VAL A 17 36.95 -0.25 -16.64
CA VAL A 17 38.43 -0.27 -16.83
C VAL A 17 38.76 -1.42 -17.77
N SER A 18 39.11 -1.04 -18.98
CA SER A 18 40.01 -1.69 -19.96
C SER A 18 40.17 -3.22 -19.89
N ALA A 19 39.52 -3.94 -20.82
CA ALA A 19 40.20 -4.99 -21.60
C ALA A 19 39.31 -5.37 -22.78
N ALA A 20 39.71 -5.01 -23.98
CA ALA A 20 39.24 -5.62 -25.20
C ALA A 20 39.59 -7.12 -25.15
N LEU A 21 38.63 -7.96 -25.45
CA LEU A 21 38.69 -9.28 -26.05
C LEU A 21 37.84 -10.30 -25.26
N LEU A 22 36.83 -10.85 -25.99
CA LEU A 22 35.97 -11.97 -25.60
C LEU A 22 34.92 -11.65 -24.55
N VAL A 23 33.88 -10.96 -25.01
CA VAL A 23 32.62 -10.84 -24.24
C VAL A 23 31.73 -12.04 -24.57
N PRO A 24 31.58 -13.03 -23.66
CA PRO A 24 30.33 -13.75 -23.62
C PRO A 24 29.27 -12.74 -23.22
N CYS A 25 28.22 -12.57 -24.01
CA CYS A 25 27.05 -11.79 -23.66
C CYS A 25 26.43 -12.38 -22.35
N PHE A 26 26.93 -11.95 -21.23
CA PHE A 26 26.18 -12.08 -19.97
C PHE A 26 25.02 -11.11 -20.09
N PHE A 27 23.85 -11.63 -20.47
CA PHE A 27 22.59 -10.94 -20.20
C PHE A 27 22.52 -10.79 -18.68
N SER A 28 22.92 -9.63 -18.18
CA SER A 28 22.60 -9.23 -16.82
C SER A 28 21.09 -9.07 -16.75
N TYR A 29 20.40 -10.11 -16.32
CA TYR A 29 19.00 -9.97 -15.92
C TYR A 29 18.98 -9.01 -14.73
N ALA A 30 18.42 -7.82 -14.94
CA ALA A 30 18.12 -6.89 -13.88
C ALA A 30 17.20 -7.63 -12.88
N GLN A 31 17.69 -7.86 -11.69
CA GLN A 31 16.91 -8.55 -10.65
C GLN A 31 16.06 -7.53 -9.91
N MET A 32 14.81 -7.40 -10.34
CA MET A 32 13.84 -6.55 -9.65
C MET A 32 13.37 -7.23 -8.37
N THR A 33 13.27 -6.47 -7.31
CA THR A 33 12.66 -6.92 -6.04
C THR A 33 11.66 -5.90 -5.56
N GLU A 34 10.54 -6.36 -5.05
CA GLU A 34 9.48 -5.53 -4.50
C GLU A 34 9.40 -5.71 -2.98
N ARG A 35 9.18 -4.62 -2.28
CA ARG A 35 8.91 -4.59 -0.85
C ARG A 35 7.69 -3.75 -0.58
N SER A 36 6.92 -4.14 0.43
CA SER A 36 5.71 -3.39 0.80
C SER A 36 5.54 -3.31 2.31
N VAL A 37 4.89 -2.25 2.75
CA VAL A 37 4.47 -2.08 4.15
C VAL A 37 3.04 -1.55 4.19
N GLU A 38 2.27 -2.05 5.14
CA GLU A 38 0.93 -1.58 5.43
C GLU A 38 0.93 -0.70 6.69
N LEU A 39 0.38 0.52 6.56
CA LEU A 39 0.16 1.44 7.67
C LEU A 39 -1.33 1.54 8.00
N HIS A 40 -1.65 1.44 9.27
CA HIS A 40 -3.01 1.43 9.77
C HIS A 40 -3.43 2.80 10.31
N PHE A 41 -4.67 3.18 10.03
CA PHE A 41 -5.30 4.39 10.55
C PHE A 41 -6.56 4.03 11.35
N ARG A 42 -6.85 4.78 12.40
CA ARG A 42 -8.12 4.61 13.13
C ARG A 42 -9.29 4.94 12.24
N GLN A 43 -10.42 4.32 12.52
CA GLN A 43 -11.68 4.63 11.85
C GLN A 43 -11.97 6.13 11.97
N GLY A 44 -12.36 6.76 10.86
CA GLY A 44 -12.68 8.18 10.80
C GLY A 44 -11.49 9.14 11.01
N SER A 45 -10.25 8.64 11.08
CA SER A 45 -9.04 9.44 11.30
C SER A 45 -8.07 9.32 10.15
N SER A 46 -7.40 10.43 9.82
CA SER A 46 -6.26 10.49 8.91
C SER A 46 -4.92 10.68 9.64
N LYS A 47 -4.96 10.82 10.97
CA LYS A 47 -3.74 11.00 11.77
C LYS A 47 -2.92 9.72 11.77
N TYR A 48 -1.64 9.83 11.38
CA TYR A 48 -0.68 8.76 11.61
C TYR A 48 -0.35 8.65 13.10
N GLU A 49 -0.56 7.48 13.67
CA GLU A 49 -0.24 7.17 15.06
C GLU A 49 0.81 6.06 15.10
N PRO A 50 2.06 6.34 15.52
CA PRO A 50 3.15 5.36 15.54
C PRO A 50 2.83 4.08 16.31
N ASN A 51 2.14 4.22 17.45
CA ASN A 51 1.81 3.09 18.33
C ASN A 51 0.54 2.34 17.93
N TYR A 52 -0.21 2.83 16.92
CA TYR A 52 -1.43 2.16 16.51
C TYR A 52 -1.11 0.95 15.64
N ARG A 53 -1.53 -0.24 16.08
CA ARG A 53 -1.31 -1.53 15.40
C ARG A 53 0.15 -1.77 14.97
N GLY A 54 1.11 -1.24 15.73
CA GLY A 54 2.53 -1.44 15.44
C GLY A 54 3.07 -0.67 14.24
N ASN A 55 2.46 0.45 13.86
CA ASN A 55 2.87 1.25 12.69
C ASN A 55 4.36 1.61 12.72
N ALA A 56 4.88 2.08 13.86
CA ALA A 56 6.28 2.47 13.97
C ALA A 56 7.23 1.29 13.71
N GLU A 57 6.95 0.14 14.34
CA GLU A 57 7.76 -1.07 14.17
C GLU A 57 7.74 -1.57 12.73
N ARG A 58 6.55 -1.61 12.10
CA ARG A 58 6.40 -2.00 10.69
C ARG A 58 7.19 -1.09 9.76
N LEU A 59 7.09 0.21 9.98
CA LEU A 59 7.75 1.21 9.16
C LEU A 59 9.27 1.17 9.35
N GLN A 60 9.76 0.99 10.59
CA GLN A 60 11.18 0.83 10.87
C GLN A 60 11.75 -0.42 10.21
N LYS A 61 11.08 -1.57 10.38
CA LYS A 61 11.50 -2.82 9.73
C LYS A 61 11.57 -2.68 8.21
N PHE A 62 10.58 -2.03 7.62
CA PHE A 62 10.56 -1.76 6.18
C PHE A 62 11.72 -0.85 5.75
N SER A 63 12.00 0.22 6.52
CA SER A 63 13.14 1.10 6.29
C SER A 63 14.46 0.33 6.36
N ASP A 64 14.65 -0.51 7.37
CA ASP A 64 15.86 -1.33 7.53
C ASP A 64 16.06 -2.29 6.35
N GLU A 65 14.99 -2.87 5.81
CA GLU A 65 15.04 -3.71 4.61
C GLU A 65 15.48 -2.90 3.38
N ILE A 66 14.94 -1.71 3.18
CA ILE A 66 15.32 -0.82 2.05
C ILE A 66 16.79 -0.41 2.18
N VAL A 67 17.24 0.01 3.35
CA VAL A 67 18.64 0.36 3.63
C VAL A 67 19.56 -0.83 3.36
N SER A 68 19.19 -2.04 3.78
CA SER A 68 19.95 -3.27 3.52
C SER A 68 20.06 -3.59 2.04
N LEU A 69 18.98 -3.40 1.27
CA LEU A 69 19.00 -3.59 -0.17
C LEU A 69 19.88 -2.53 -0.87
N HIS A 70 19.76 -1.26 -0.45
CA HIS A 70 20.61 -0.18 -0.97
C HIS A 70 22.10 -0.46 -0.73
N ALA A 71 22.48 -0.92 0.46
CA ALA A 71 23.85 -1.34 0.79
C ALA A 71 24.35 -2.50 -0.10
N ARG A 72 23.46 -3.24 -0.74
CA ARG A 72 23.75 -4.31 -1.71
C ARG A 72 23.68 -3.85 -3.17
N ASN A 73 23.75 -2.55 -3.42
CA ASN A 73 23.68 -1.90 -4.74
C ASN A 73 22.30 -2.01 -5.44
N TYR A 74 21.21 -2.20 -4.71
CA TYR A 74 19.89 -2.00 -5.26
C TYR A 74 19.52 -0.51 -5.25
N GLU A 75 18.94 -0.03 -6.33
CA GLU A 75 18.41 1.33 -6.45
C GLU A 75 16.89 1.28 -6.49
N ILE A 76 16.24 2.25 -5.86
CA ILE A 76 14.79 2.38 -5.93
C ILE A 76 14.42 2.90 -7.32
N VAL A 77 13.67 2.12 -8.07
CA VAL A 77 13.19 2.50 -9.41
C VAL A 77 11.74 2.95 -9.39
N ARG A 78 11.00 2.62 -8.32
CA ARG A 78 9.61 3.05 -8.14
C ARG A 78 9.21 2.97 -6.67
N ALA A 79 8.54 4.01 -6.19
CA ALA A 79 7.83 4.02 -4.91
C ALA A 79 6.35 4.30 -5.17
N GLU A 80 5.48 3.40 -4.74
CA GLU A 80 4.04 3.53 -4.91
C GLU A 80 3.34 3.64 -3.56
N PHE A 81 2.49 4.65 -3.42
CA PHE A 81 1.72 4.93 -2.23
C PHE A 81 0.23 4.83 -2.53
N GLN A 82 -0.45 3.93 -1.84
CA GLN A 82 -1.88 3.73 -2.00
C GLN A 82 -2.59 3.94 -0.67
N ALA A 83 -3.56 4.83 -0.61
CA ALA A 83 -4.38 5.03 0.56
C ALA A 83 -5.86 4.86 0.23
N GLY A 84 -6.57 4.17 1.12
CA GLY A 84 -7.99 3.91 0.97
C GLY A 84 -8.78 4.15 2.27
N THR A 85 -10.09 4.16 2.12
CA THR A 85 -11.05 4.13 3.24
C THR A 85 -12.04 2.99 3.02
N SER A 86 -12.70 2.56 4.09
CA SER A 86 -13.88 1.71 3.94
C SER A 86 -15.01 2.47 3.24
N PRO A 87 -15.94 1.78 2.56
CA PRO A 87 -17.05 2.42 1.87
C PRO A 87 -18.11 3.03 2.80
N GLU A 88 -17.99 2.83 4.11
CA GLU A 88 -18.91 3.40 5.09
C GLU A 88 -18.79 4.91 5.18
N GLY A 89 -19.92 5.57 5.33
CA GLY A 89 -20.01 7.02 5.43
C GLY A 89 -20.09 7.73 4.07
N PRO A 90 -20.22 9.07 4.08
CA PRO A 90 -20.37 9.85 2.86
C PRO A 90 -19.12 9.78 1.98
N GLU A 91 -19.29 9.51 0.69
CA GLU A 91 -18.20 9.38 -0.28
C GLU A 91 -17.22 10.58 -0.24
N ARG A 92 -17.75 11.81 -0.19
CA ARG A 92 -16.93 13.02 -0.11
C ARG A 92 -16.04 13.07 1.13
N VAL A 93 -16.52 12.55 2.27
CA VAL A 93 -15.75 12.48 3.52
C VAL A 93 -14.66 11.43 3.37
N ASN A 94 -15.01 10.27 2.82
CA ASN A 94 -14.08 9.18 2.59
C ASN A 94 -12.97 9.56 1.59
N ALA A 95 -13.29 10.24 0.49
CA ALA A 95 -12.30 10.72 -0.47
C ALA A 95 -11.29 11.70 0.18
N ARG A 96 -11.78 12.66 1.00
CA ARG A 96 -10.90 13.56 1.74
C ARG A 96 -10.04 12.80 2.73
N LEU A 97 -10.61 11.86 3.45
CA LEU A 97 -9.90 11.06 4.45
C LEU A 97 -8.81 10.19 3.81
N ALA A 98 -9.08 9.58 2.65
CA ALA A 98 -8.09 8.83 1.89
C ALA A 98 -6.92 9.72 1.44
N ALA A 99 -7.20 10.91 0.89
CA ALA A 99 -6.18 11.86 0.48
C ALA A 99 -5.32 12.37 1.64
N GLU A 100 -5.93 12.59 2.81
CA GLU A 100 -5.19 12.98 4.02
C GLU A 100 -4.33 11.84 4.57
N ARG A 101 -4.84 10.59 4.56
CA ARG A 101 -4.07 9.39 4.93
C ARG A 101 -2.86 9.19 4.03
N LEU A 102 -3.04 9.40 2.72
CA LEU A 102 -1.95 9.34 1.76
C LEU A 102 -0.84 10.31 2.16
N ARG A 103 -1.16 11.61 2.35
CA ARG A 103 -0.17 12.63 2.74
C ARG A 103 0.54 12.29 4.04
N ASN A 104 -0.23 11.92 5.07
CA ASN A 104 0.32 11.64 6.40
C ASN A 104 1.17 10.36 6.42
N GLY A 105 0.77 9.35 5.67
CA GLY A 105 1.54 8.12 5.53
C GLY A 105 2.82 8.31 4.72
N MET A 106 2.78 9.08 3.62
CA MET A 106 3.98 9.46 2.86
C MET A 106 4.95 10.24 3.74
N SER A 107 4.46 11.23 4.50
CA SER A 107 5.30 12.00 5.43
C SER A 107 5.95 11.11 6.49
N ALA A 108 5.20 10.16 7.06
CA ALA A 108 5.75 9.20 8.01
C ALA A 108 6.83 8.32 7.38
N PHE A 109 6.61 7.81 6.18
CA PHE A 109 7.59 7.01 5.43
C PHE A 109 8.87 7.81 5.16
N LEU A 110 8.75 9.01 4.61
CA LEU A 110 9.90 9.87 4.29
C LEU A 110 10.70 10.26 5.54
N SER A 111 10.05 10.33 6.71
CA SER A 111 10.74 10.65 7.97
C SER A 111 11.65 9.53 8.52
N VAL A 112 11.49 8.29 8.05
CA VAL A 112 12.26 7.15 8.55
C VAL A 112 13.25 6.58 7.53
N ILE A 113 13.07 6.89 6.23
CA ILE A 113 13.91 6.30 5.18
C ILE A 113 15.33 6.91 5.15
N GLY A 114 15.53 8.06 5.79
CA GLY A 114 16.82 8.76 5.83
C GLY A 114 17.17 9.51 4.53
N ASP A 115 18.02 10.51 4.67
CA ASP A 115 18.43 11.39 3.56
C ASP A 115 19.37 10.71 2.55
N ASP A 116 19.97 9.59 2.93
CA ASP A 116 20.92 8.84 2.09
C ASP A 116 20.20 8.04 0.98
N ILE A 117 18.91 7.76 1.15
CA ILE A 117 18.10 7.08 0.14
C ILE A 117 17.33 8.15 -0.63
N VAL A 118 17.94 8.69 -1.64
CA VAL A 118 17.34 9.75 -2.43
C VAL A 118 16.38 9.14 -3.45
N LEU A 119 15.11 9.44 -3.31
CA LEU A 119 14.12 9.22 -4.36
C LEU A 119 14.33 10.29 -5.43
N HIS A 120 15.23 10.03 -6.37
CA HIS A 120 15.51 10.95 -7.46
C HIS A 120 14.43 10.87 -8.54
N GLY A 121 13.70 11.96 -8.69
CA GLY A 121 12.74 12.17 -9.78
C GLY A 121 11.28 12.00 -9.37
N GLU A 122 10.45 12.96 -9.77
CA GLU A 122 8.98 12.91 -9.56
C GLU A 122 8.34 11.70 -10.26
N GLU A 123 8.98 11.15 -11.30
CA GLU A 123 8.53 9.98 -12.06
C GLU A 123 8.61 8.67 -11.26
N LEU A 124 9.45 8.63 -10.20
CA LEU A 124 9.59 7.45 -9.35
C LEU A 124 8.47 7.31 -8.32
N ILE A 125 7.77 8.40 -8.00
CA ILE A 125 6.73 8.39 -6.97
C ILE A 125 5.35 8.35 -7.63
N VAL A 126 4.66 7.25 -7.45
CA VAL A 126 3.26 7.09 -7.85
C VAL A 126 2.39 7.12 -6.60
N SER A 127 1.37 7.95 -6.59
CA SER A 127 0.48 8.03 -5.43
C SER A 127 -0.99 7.99 -5.86
N SER A 128 -1.79 7.24 -5.11
CA SER A 128 -3.23 7.15 -5.33
C SER A 128 -4.00 7.16 -4.01
N ALA A 129 -5.13 7.84 -4.02
CA ALA A 129 -6.06 7.86 -2.89
C ALA A 129 -7.47 7.59 -3.42
N SER A 130 -8.16 6.61 -2.83
CA SER A 130 -9.52 6.26 -3.24
C SER A 130 -10.45 6.11 -2.04
N ALA A 131 -11.68 6.57 -2.19
CA ALA A 131 -12.76 6.10 -1.32
C ALA A 131 -13.06 4.65 -1.72
N GLY A 132 -13.04 3.74 -0.77
CA GLY A 132 -13.43 2.35 -1.02
C GLY A 132 -14.88 2.27 -1.49
N THR A 133 -15.17 1.36 -2.39
CA THR A 133 -16.52 1.07 -2.86
C THR A 133 -17.08 -0.20 -2.22
N TRP A 134 -18.40 -0.35 -2.25
CA TRP A 134 -19.04 -1.60 -1.81
C TRP A 134 -18.66 -2.78 -2.72
N GLU A 135 -18.40 -2.49 -3.98
CA GLU A 135 -17.94 -3.44 -4.98
C GLU A 135 -16.53 -3.95 -4.68
N ASP A 136 -15.60 -3.06 -4.26
CA ASP A 136 -14.25 -3.43 -3.83
C ASP A 136 -14.29 -4.32 -2.60
N LEU A 137 -15.12 -3.95 -1.60
CA LEU A 137 -15.31 -4.78 -0.41
C LEU A 137 -15.88 -6.16 -0.75
N ALA A 138 -16.85 -6.22 -1.65
CA ALA A 138 -17.41 -7.50 -2.09
C ALA A 138 -16.35 -8.37 -2.77
N ALA A 139 -15.53 -7.78 -3.65
CA ALA A 139 -14.44 -8.49 -4.33
C ALA A 139 -13.38 -9.02 -3.34
N LEU A 140 -13.01 -8.21 -2.34
CA LEU A 140 -12.09 -8.64 -1.28
C LEU A 140 -12.66 -9.82 -0.47
N LEU A 141 -13.95 -9.75 -0.13
CA LEU A 141 -14.61 -10.84 0.60
C LEU A 141 -14.74 -12.12 -0.24
N GLU A 142 -14.97 -11.99 -1.55
CA GLU A 142 -15.04 -13.13 -2.48
C GLU A 142 -13.68 -13.83 -2.64
N ALA A 143 -12.59 -13.07 -2.63
CA ALA A 143 -11.23 -13.59 -2.75
C ALA A 143 -10.66 -14.09 -1.41
N GLY A 144 -11.22 -13.65 -0.27
CA GLY A 144 -10.74 -13.95 1.07
C GLY A 144 -11.19 -15.32 1.60
N GLN A 145 -10.76 -15.62 2.83
CA GLN A 145 -11.17 -16.84 3.54
C GLN A 145 -12.68 -16.78 3.87
N ASP A 146 -13.29 -17.95 3.92
CA ASP A 146 -14.69 -18.06 4.32
C ASP A 146 -14.87 -17.78 5.83
N PHE A 147 -16.01 -17.15 6.17
CA PHE A 147 -16.40 -16.87 7.55
C PHE A 147 -17.93 -16.99 7.69
N ASP A 148 -18.38 -17.21 8.92
CA ASP A 148 -19.81 -17.33 9.18
C ASP A 148 -20.55 -16.03 8.83
N GLY A 149 -21.59 -16.15 8.00
CA GLY A 149 -22.38 -15.02 7.52
C GLY A 149 -21.87 -14.32 6.25
N ARG A 150 -20.72 -14.75 5.65
CA ARG A 150 -20.17 -14.17 4.40
C ARG A 150 -21.20 -14.06 3.28
N ALA A 151 -21.96 -15.12 3.04
CA ALA A 151 -22.98 -15.13 2.00
C ALA A 151 -24.06 -14.06 2.23
N THR A 152 -24.43 -13.80 3.47
CA THR A 152 -25.41 -12.77 3.83
C THR A 152 -24.84 -11.37 3.59
N VAL A 153 -23.59 -11.13 3.96
CA VAL A 153 -22.89 -9.86 3.69
C VAL A 153 -22.77 -9.63 2.18
N LEU A 154 -22.30 -10.60 1.42
CA LEU A 154 -22.17 -10.50 -0.03
C LEU A 154 -23.50 -10.23 -0.73
N LYS A 155 -24.59 -10.83 -0.25
CA LYS A 155 -25.94 -10.56 -0.75
C LYS A 155 -26.30 -9.08 -0.62
N VAL A 156 -26.01 -8.45 0.53
CA VAL A 156 -26.26 -7.01 0.74
C VAL A 156 -25.35 -6.16 -0.17
N LEU A 157 -24.06 -6.50 -0.25
CA LEU A 157 -23.09 -5.75 -1.03
C LEU A 157 -23.40 -5.76 -2.55
N ARG A 158 -23.87 -6.90 -3.06
CA ARG A 158 -24.20 -7.11 -4.49
C ARG A 158 -25.62 -6.66 -4.86
N ASP A 159 -26.45 -6.27 -3.90
CA ASP A 159 -27.80 -5.80 -4.17
C ASP A 159 -27.78 -4.42 -4.84
N SER A 160 -28.02 -4.40 -6.14
CA SER A 160 -28.06 -3.17 -6.95
C SER A 160 -29.30 -2.30 -6.68
N SER A 161 -30.32 -2.82 -6.02
CA SER A 161 -31.50 -2.05 -5.62
C SER A 161 -31.27 -1.17 -4.40
N LEU A 162 -30.22 -1.46 -3.62
CA LEU A 162 -29.88 -0.71 -2.43
C LEU A 162 -28.97 0.49 -2.76
N THR A 163 -29.33 1.65 -2.27
CA THR A 163 -28.46 2.82 -2.30
C THR A 163 -27.24 2.62 -1.41
N HIS A 164 -26.19 3.43 -1.59
CA HIS A 164 -24.97 3.39 -0.77
C HIS A 164 -25.28 3.40 0.74
N ASN A 165 -26.11 4.33 1.19
CA ASN A 165 -26.49 4.43 2.61
C ASN A 165 -27.40 3.29 3.08
N ALA A 166 -28.20 2.73 2.19
CA ALA A 166 -29.04 1.57 2.52
C ALA A 166 -28.20 0.31 2.73
N LYS A 167 -27.15 0.10 1.94
CA LYS A 167 -26.16 -0.97 2.14
C LYS A 167 -25.49 -0.83 3.51
N ALA A 168 -24.97 0.35 3.86
CA ALA A 168 -24.38 0.62 5.16
C ALA A 168 -25.35 0.26 6.30
N SER A 169 -26.60 0.75 6.23
CA SER A 169 -27.62 0.47 7.25
C SER A 169 -27.99 -1.02 7.32
N ALA A 170 -28.01 -1.72 6.20
CA ALA A 170 -28.28 -3.16 6.17
C ALA A 170 -27.15 -3.96 6.83
N LEU A 171 -25.90 -3.62 6.53
CA LEU A 171 -24.73 -4.25 7.13
C LEU A 171 -24.66 -4.01 8.64
N HIS A 172 -24.92 -2.80 9.09
CA HIS A 172 -24.98 -2.51 10.54
C HIS A 172 -26.03 -3.35 11.28
N ARG A 173 -27.15 -3.67 10.63
CA ARG A 173 -28.17 -4.55 11.23
C ARG A 173 -27.73 -6.01 11.36
N LEU A 174 -26.73 -6.45 10.61
CA LEU A 174 -26.13 -7.78 10.73
C LEU A 174 -25.28 -7.93 12.02
N GLY A 175 -24.97 -6.83 12.70
CA GLY A 175 -24.32 -6.84 14.01
C GLY A 175 -22.92 -7.45 13.99
N GLY A 176 -22.68 -8.45 14.85
CA GLY A 176 -21.38 -9.08 15.04
C GLY A 176 -20.75 -9.68 13.78
N VAL A 177 -21.55 -10.09 12.81
CA VAL A 177 -21.06 -10.60 11.52
C VAL A 177 -20.32 -9.50 10.73
N TYR A 178 -20.82 -8.27 10.79
CA TYR A 178 -20.18 -7.14 10.15
C TYR A 178 -18.93 -6.64 10.92
N GLY A 179 -18.93 -6.76 12.23
CA GLY A 179 -17.81 -6.37 13.09
C GLY A 179 -16.58 -7.29 12.96
N THR A 180 -16.69 -8.43 12.28
CA THR A 180 -15.58 -9.36 12.00
C THR A 180 -14.89 -9.14 10.66
N ILE A 181 -15.42 -8.26 9.82
CA ILE A 181 -14.87 -7.85 8.54
C ILE A 181 -13.96 -6.63 8.73
#